data_d8b0569a790868417d69229757ca28c4
#
_entry.id   d8b0569a790868417d69229757ca28c4
#
_cell.length_a   1.000
_cell.length_b   1.000
_cell.length_c   1.000
_cell.angle_alpha   90.00
_cell.angle_beta   90.00
_cell.angle_gamma   90.00
#
_symmetry.space_group_name_H-M   'P 1'
#
loop_
_entity.id
_entity.type
_entity.pdbx_description
1 polymer ?
#
loop_
_entity_poly.entity_id
_entity_poly.type
_entity_poly.pdbx_seq_one_letter_code
_entity_poly.pdbx_strand_id
1 'polypeptide(L)'
;ILDGARLGKNCKVHTAAVVAGLPQDLKFKGEYSTAVVGDNTTIRECATISRGTAAKGVTTVGSNTLIMAYVHVGHDCTVGDSCVLVNRVSLAGEVEVGDWAILGGHCAVHQFCRIGEHVMLSGGSLVSKDVPPFVKAAHNPLSFVGANFIGLRRRGFTADKINEIQEMFRILFQSGYA
;
A
#
# COMPACT_ATOMS: atom_id res chain seq x y z
N ILE A 1 -5.04 -1.04 -20.36
CA ILE A 1 -3.67 -0.49 -20.25
C ILE A 1 -3.64 0.75 -21.13
N LEU A 2 -3.18 1.87 -20.61
CA LEU A 2 -3.16 3.16 -21.26
C LEU A 2 -1.73 3.68 -21.44
N ASP A 3 -1.58 4.78 -22.16
CA ASP A 3 -0.29 5.43 -22.40
C ASP A 3 0.38 5.82 -21.07
N GLY A 4 1.70 5.59 -21.00
CA GLY A 4 2.48 5.78 -19.79
C GLY A 4 2.60 4.53 -18.90
N ALA A 5 1.88 3.44 -19.20
CA ALA A 5 2.06 2.17 -18.47
C ALA A 5 3.43 1.54 -18.77
N ARG A 6 4.08 1.01 -17.74
CA ARG A 6 5.31 0.23 -17.81
C ARG A 6 5.11 -1.01 -16.94
N LEU A 7 5.02 -2.19 -17.53
CA LEU A 7 4.82 -3.45 -16.84
C LEU A 7 6.09 -4.28 -16.88
N GLY A 8 6.45 -4.83 -15.74
CA GLY A 8 7.52 -5.80 -15.61
C GLY A 8 7.15 -7.17 -16.21
N LYS A 9 8.01 -8.14 -15.99
CA LYS A 9 7.84 -9.51 -16.50
C LYS A 9 6.73 -10.24 -15.74
N ASN A 10 6.01 -11.13 -16.44
CA ASN A 10 5.01 -12.03 -15.86
C ASN A 10 3.86 -11.32 -15.11
N CYS A 11 3.61 -10.05 -15.38
CA CYS A 11 2.45 -9.36 -14.82
C CYS A 11 1.15 -9.95 -15.35
N LYS A 12 0.14 -10.06 -14.48
CA LYS A 12 -1.21 -10.48 -14.84
C LYS A 12 -2.17 -9.33 -14.66
N VAL A 13 -2.83 -8.91 -15.73
CA VAL A 13 -3.83 -7.83 -15.71
C VAL A 13 -5.18 -8.42 -16.11
N HIS A 14 -6.13 -8.38 -15.18
CA HIS A 14 -7.44 -8.98 -15.35
C HIS A 14 -8.46 -8.02 -15.96
N THR A 15 -9.65 -8.54 -16.25
CA THR A 15 -10.73 -7.86 -16.95
C THR A 15 -11.08 -6.51 -16.30
N ALA A 16 -11.25 -5.50 -17.12
CA ALA A 16 -11.62 -4.13 -16.75
C ALA A 16 -10.64 -3.41 -15.80
N ALA A 17 -9.44 -3.97 -15.54
CA ALA A 17 -8.40 -3.23 -14.85
C ALA A 17 -7.87 -2.09 -15.73
N VAL A 18 -7.61 -0.93 -15.13
CA VAL A 18 -7.06 0.25 -15.79
C VAL A 18 -5.67 0.55 -15.23
N VAL A 19 -4.65 0.49 -16.07
CA VAL A 19 -3.27 0.83 -15.70
C VAL A 19 -2.84 2.07 -16.46
N ALA A 20 -2.24 3.02 -15.75
CA ALA A 20 -1.88 4.36 -16.21
C ALA A 20 -3.09 5.24 -16.59
N GLY A 21 -4.20 5.11 -15.82
CA GLY A 21 -5.30 6.06 -15.92
C GLY A 21 -4.84 7.49 -15.66
N LEU A 22 -5.55 8.47 -16.22
CA LEU A 22 -5.27 9.88 -15.94
C LEU A 22 -5.41 10.16 -14.43
N PRO A 23 -4.52 10.97 -13.84
CA PRO A 23 -4.63 11.38 -12.46
C PRO A 23 -5.98 12.05 -12.16
N GLN A 24 -6.59 11.67 -11.03
CA GLN A 24 -7.78 12.33 -10.51
C GLN A 24 -7.38 13.52 -9.63
N ASP A 25 -6.56 14.40 -10.19
CA ASP A 25 -6.08 15.62 -9.54
C ASP A 25 -6.46 16.83 -10.39
N LEU A 26 -7.15 17.81 -9.78
CA LEU A 26 -7.57 19.04 -10.44
C LEU A 26 -6.38 19.89 -10.93
N LYS A 27 -5.18 19.65 -10.42
CA LYS A 27 -3.95 20.34 -10.84
C LYS A 27 -3.30 19.71 -12.08
N PHE A 28 -3.70 18.48 -12.45
CA PHE A 28 -3.14 17.78 -13.60
C PHE A 28 -3.48 18.53 -14.89
N LYS A 29 -2.46 18.87 -15.69
CA LYS A 29 -2.58 19.68 -16.91
C LYS A 29 -2.28 18.89 -18.19
N GLY A 30 -2.15 17.56 -18.10
CA GLY A 30 -1.82 16.71 -19.24
C GLY A 30 -0.32 16.46 -19.41
N GLU A 31 0.49 16.77 -18.40
CA GLU A 31 1.93 16.51 -18.40
C GLU A 31 2.24 15.02 -18.60
N TYR A 32 3.40 14.74 -19.20
CA TYR A 32 3.86 13.38 -19.37
C TYR A 32 4.20 12.75 -18.01
N SER A 33 3.62 11.59 -17.74
CA SER A 33 3.88 10.82 -16.53
C SER A 33 3.62 9.34 -16.76
N THR A 34 4.02 8.49 -15.84
CA THR A 34 3.99 7.04 -16.00
C THR A 34 3.35 6.34 -14.80
N ALA A 35 2.94 5.08 -15.02
CA ALA A 35 2.66 4.11 -13.98
C ALA A 35 3.54 2.89 -14.23
N VAL A 36 4.37 2.54 -13.25
CA VAL A 36 5.35 1.44 -13.34
C VAL A 36 4.90 0.32 -12.41
N VAL A 37 4.86 -0.90 -12.92
CA VAL A 37 4.49 -2.11 -12.16
C VAL A 37 5.63 -3.10 -12.27
N GLY A 38 6.12 -3.57 -11.14
CA GLY A 38 7.20 -4.55 -11.03
C GLY A 38 6.81 -5.95 -11.46
N ASP A 39 7.79 -6.83 -11.54
CA ASP A 39 7.66 -8.20 -12.03
C ASP A 39 6.69 -9.05 -11.20
N ASN A 40 6.05 -10.04 -11.82
CA ASN A 40 5.16 -11.03 -11.19
C ASN A 40 3.96 -10.44 -10.44
N THR A 41 3.64 -9.18 -10.65
CA THR A 41 2.52 -8.51 -9.98
C THR A 41 1.20 -8.83 -10.67
N THR A 42 0.18 -9.07 -9.86
CA THR A 42 -1.16 -9.39 -10.34
C THR A 42 -2.12 -8.23 -10.03
N ILE A 43 -2.80 -7.74 -11.06
CA ILE A 43 -3.80 -6.66 -10.98
C ILE A 43 -5.15 -7.28 -11.33
N ARG A 44 -6.04 -7.36 -10.34
CA ARG A 44 -7.34 -8.01 -10.46
C ARG A 44 -8.37 -7.08 -11.09
N GLU A 45 -9.57 -7.63 -11.23
CA GLU A 45 -10.69 -7.06 -11.98
C GLU A 45 -11.07 -5.65 -11.48
N CYS A 46 -11.27 -4.74 -12.41
CA CYS A 46 -11.72 -3.36 -12.12
C CYS A 46 -10.77 -2.56 -11.19
N ALA A 47 -9.55 -3.04 -10.94
CA ALA A 47 -8.58 -2.24 -10.23
C ALA A 47 -8.08 -1.09 -11.10
N THR A 48 -7.77 0.06 -10.50
CA THR A 48 -7.30 1.26 -11.19
C THR A 48 -5.98 1.74 -10.62
N ILE A 49 -5.01 1.99 -11.48
CA ILE A 49 -3.71 2.58 -11.12
C ILE A 49 -3.57 3.84 -11.95
N SER A 50 -3.59 5.00 -11.32
CA SER A 50 -3.34 6.29 -11.97
C SER A 50 -1.86 6.45 -12.28
N ARG A 51 -1.51 7.15 -13.36
CA ARG A 51 -0.13 7.61 -13.57
C ARG A 51 0.18 8.80 -12.67
N GLY A 52 1.45 9.19 -12.58
CA GLY A 52 1.88 10.32 -11.74
C GLY A 52 1.39 11.67 -12.27
N THR A 53 1.66 12.72 -11.50
CA THR A 53 1.49 14.13 -11.86
C THR A 53 2.85 14.82 -11.97
N ALA A 54 2.88 16.12 -12.15
CA ALA A 54 4.11 16.92 -12.12
C ALA A 54 4.87 16.81 -10.78
N ALA A 55 4.23 16.34 -9.70
CA ALA A 55 4.83 16.23 -8.38
C ALA A 55 5.96 15.18 -8.34
N LYS A 56 5.69 13.96 -8.85
CA LYS A 56 6.70 12.87 -8.92
C LYS A 56 6.88 12.32 -10.34
N GLY A 57 5.93 12.57 -11.24
CA GLY A 57 5.99 12.06 -12.62
C GLY A 57 5.70 10.57 -12.76
N VAL A 58 5.55 9.84 -11.66
CA VAL A 58 5.41 8.39 -11.67
C VAL A 58 4.60 7.87 -10.47
N THR A 59 3.74 6.90 -10.74
CA THR A 59 3.15 6.02 -9.73
C THR A 59 3.82 4.66 -9.84
N THR A 60 4.25 4.06 -8.74
CA THR A 60 4.95 2.78 -8.74
C THR A 60 4.22 1.72 -7.92
N VAL A 61 4.18 0.51 -8.44
CA VAL A 61 3.77 -0.71 -7.73
C VAL A 61 4.91 -1.71 -7.87
N GLY A 62 5.41 -2.22 -6.77
CA GLY A 62 6.53 -3.16 -6.72
C GLY A 62 6.22 -4.53 -7.31
N SER A 63 7.20 -5.42 -7.19
CA SER A 63 7.15 -6.80 -7.70
C SER A 63 6.43 -7.74 -6.73
N ASN A 64 5.94 -8.88 -7.24
CA ASN A 64 5.27 -9.92 -6.46
C ASN A 64 4.05 -9.41 -5.66
N THR A 65 3.48 -8.30 -6.04
CA THR A 65 2.38 -7.62 -5.34
C THR A 65 1.02 -8.07 -5.89
N LEU A 66 0.04 -8.19 -5.01
CA LEU A 66 -1.33 -8.53 -5.37
C LEU A 66 -2.25 -7.32 -5.17
N ILE A 67 -2.72 -6.76 -6.26
CA ILE A 67 -3.73 -5.71 -6.30
C ILE A 67 -5.08 -6.38 -6.57
N MET A 68 -5.91 -6.52 -5.53
CA MET A 68 -7.19 -7.23 -5.67
C MET A 68 -8.26 -6.37 -6.36
N ALA A 69 -9.44 -6.97 -6.56
CA ALA A 69 -10.50 -6.35 -7.33
C ALA A 69 -10.97 -5.02 -6.72
N TYR A 70 -11.24 -4.05 -7.59
CA TYR A 70 -11.71 -2.70 -7.25
C TYR A 70 -10.73 -1.88 -6.38
N VAL A 71 -9.47 -2.26 -6.28
CA VAL A 71 -8.46 -1.42 -5.63
C VAL A 71 -8.20 -0.17 -6.46
N HIS A 72 -8.04 0.96 -5.79
CA HIS A 72 -7.58 2.20 -6.41
C HIS A 72 -6.19 2.59 -5.88
N VAL A 73 -5.24 2.79 -6.79
CA VAL A 73 -3.94 3.38 -6.51
C VAL A 73 -3.89 4.77 -7.14
N GLY A 74 -3.90 5.79 -6.30
CA GLY A 74 -3.88 7.19 -6.71
C GLY A 74 -2.55 7.59 -7.38
N HIS A 75 -2.52 8.79 -7.93
CA HIS A 75 -1.34 9.37 -8.57
C HIS A 75 -0.17 9.52 -7.61
N ASP A 76 1.04 9.39 -8.11
CA ASP A 76 2.29 9.59 -7.37
C ASP A 76 2.46 8.66 -6.14
N CYS A 77 1.64 7.61 -6.03
CA CYS A 77 1.79 6.59 -4.99
C CYS A 77 3.02 5.71 -5.23
N THR A 78 3.58 5.21 -4.14
CA THR A 78 4.60 4.17 -4.15
C THR A 78 4.10 2.98 -3.33
N VAL A 79 3.92 1.83 -3.96
CA VAL A 79 3.61 0.56 -3.31
C VAL A 79 4.82 -0.36 -3.45
N GLY A 80 5.31 -0.87 -2.35
CA GLY A 80 6.49 -1.74 -2.29
C GLY A 80 6.26 -3.15 -2.86
N ASP A 81 7.25 -3.98 -2.67
CA ASP A 81 7.26 -5.38 -3.11
C ASP A 81 6.45 -6.28 -2.18
N SER A 82 5.92 -7.37 -2.73
CA SER A 82 5.22 -8.42 -1.97
C SER A 82 4.04 -7.93 -1.12
N CYS A 83 3.45 -6.81 -1.51
CA CYS A 83 2.28 -6.25 -0.86
C CYS A 83 0.98 -6.96 -1.26
N VAL A 84 -0.03 -6.88 -0.39
CA VAL A 84 -1.38 -7.32 -0.70
C VAL A 84 -2.36 -6.19 -0.40
N LEU A 85 -2.94 -5.63 -1.45
CA LEU A 85 -4.05 -4.69 -1.32
C LEU A 85 -5.35 -5.45 -1.58
N VAL A 86 -6.10 -5.69 -0.51
CA VAL A 86 -7.33 -6.49 -0.56
C VAL A 86 -8.46 -5.69 -1.20
N ASN A 87 -9.51 -6.36 -1.64
CA ASN A 87 -10.61 -5.76 -2.40
C ASN A 87 -11.05 -4.39 -1.88
N ARG A 88 -11.20 -3.44 -2.80
CA ARG A 88 -11.68 -2.07 -2.54
C ARG A 88 -10.80 -1.23 -1.60
N VAL A 89 -9.52 -1.56 -1.47
CA VAL A 89 -8.56 -0.62 -0.87
C VAL A 89 -8.44 0.60 -1.76
N SER A 90 -8.42 1.78 -1.16
CA SER A 90 -8.24 3.04 -1.87
C SER A 90 -7.06 3.81 -1.30
N LEU A 91 -6.06 4.04 -2.13
CA LEU A 91 -4.94 4.91 -1.82
C LEU A 91 -5.17 6.25 -2.52
N ALA A 92 -5.26 7.33 -1.74
CA ALA A 92 -5.28 8.68 -2.30
C ALA A 92 -3.90 9.05 -2.88
N GLY A 93 -3.75 10.25 -3.44
CA GLY A 93 -2.48 10.66 -4.06
C GLY A 93 -1.30 10.67 -3.08
N GLU A 94 -0.11 10.35 -3.60
CA GLU A 94 1.18 10.43 -2.88
C GLU A 94 1.31 9.53 -1.63
N VAL A 95 0.50 8.47 -1.53
CA VAL A 95 0.62 7.47 -0.46
C VAL A 95 1.84 6.57 -0.71
N GLU A 96 2.56 6.26 0.36
CA GLU A 96 3.68 5.32 0.35
C GLU A 96 3.31 4.07 1.16
N VAL A 97 3.49 2.89 0.57
CA VAL A 97 3.26 1.59 1.22
C VAL A 97 4.55 0.78 1.15
N GLY A 98 5.10 0.45 2.30
CA GLY A 98 6.32 -0.34 2.42
C GLY A 98 6.11 -1.81 2.08
N ASP A 99 7.22 -2.51 1.87
CA ASP A 99 7.24 -3.91 1.46
C ASP A 99 6.47 -4.82 2.42
N TRP A 100 5.87 -5.88 1.87
CA TRP A 100 5.17 -6.89 2.66
C TRP A 100 3.95 -6.37 3.44
N ALA A 101 3.50 -5.15 3.19
CA ALA A 101 2.29 -4.63 3.82
C ALA A 101 1.03 -5.34 3.29
N ILE A 102 0.08 -5.56 4.18
CA ILE A 102 -1.23 -6.12 3.84
C ILE A 102 -2.29 -5.11 4.28
N LEU A 103 -3.01 -4.55 3.33
CA LEU A 103 -4.12 -3.65 3.59
C LEU A 103 -5.43 -4.42 3.42
N GLY A 104 -6.17 -4.59 4.52
CA GLY A 104 -7.44 -5.30 4.54
C GLY A 104 -8.51 -4.64 3.65
N GLY A 105 -9.49 -5.41 3.25
CA GLY A 105 -10.53 -4.92 2.33
C GLY A 105 -11.23 -3.65 2.83
N HIS A 106 -11.58 -2.76 1.90
CA HIS A 106 -12.21 -1.48 2.19
C HIS A 106 -11.38 -0.49 3.05
N CYS A 107 -10.06 -0.70 3.19
CA CYS A 107 -9.21 0.33 3.77
C CYS A 107 -9.12 1.55 2.85
N ALA A 108 -9.16 2.75 3.43
CA ALA A 108 -8.90 3.99 2.72
C ALA A 108 -7.73 4.72 3.39
N VAL A 109 -6.76 5.14 2.58
CA VAL A 109 -5.56 5.83 3.04
C VAL A 109 -5.54 7.25 2.51
N HIS A 110 -5.49 8.21 3.43
CA HIS A 110 -5.46 9.64 3.10
C HIS A 110 -4.16 9.99 2.37
N GLN A 111 -4.21 11.01 1.52
CA GLN A 111 -3.04 11.50 0.77
C GLN A 111 -1.84 11.79 1.69
N PHE A 112 -0.65 11.56 1.17
CA PHE A 112 0.65 11.75 1.84
C PHE A 112 0.94 10.81 3.01
N CYS A 113 0.03 9.93 3.41
CA CYS A 113 0.30 8.98 4.49
C CYS A 113 1.31 7.93 4.07
N ARG A 114 2.11 7.49 5.03
CA ARG A 114 3.08 6.40 4.88
C ARG A 114 2.67 5.19 5.70
N ILE A 115 2.61 4.05 5.05
CA ILE A 115 2.39 2.75 5.68
C ILE A 115 3.73 2.02 5.70
N GLY A 116 4.25 1.71 6.87
CA GLY A 116 5.53 1.03 7.01
C GLY A 116 5.50 -0.41 6.47
N GLU A 117 6.69 -0.97 6.29
CA GLU A 117 6.86 -2.35 5.87
C GLU A 117 6.24 -3.35 6.86
N HIS A 118 5.84 -4.52 6.38
CA HIS A 118 5.26 -5.59 7.20
C HIS A 118 4.01 -5.20 8.01
N VAL A 119 3.38 -4.07 7.73
CA VAL A 119 2.14 -3.63 8.37
C VAL A 119 0.98 -4.54 7.98
N MET A 120 0.06 -4.75 8.92
CA MET A 120 -1.25 -5.35 8.66
C MET A 120 -2.36 -4.39 9.09
N LEU A 121 -3.09 -3.83 8.13
CA LEU A 121 -4.31 -3.07 8.40
C LEU A 121 -5.52 -3.99 8.35
N SER A 122 -6.35 -3.93 9.37
CA SER A 122 -7.65 -4.64 9.37
C SER A 122 -8.61 -4.01 8.36
N GLY A 123 -9.51 -4.82 7.81
CA GLY A 123 -10.50 -4.32 6.85
C GLY A 123 -11.35 -3.18 7.41
N GLY A 124 -11.73 -2.25 6.54
CA GLY A 124 -12.53 -1.07 6.90
C GLY A 124 -11.78 0.03 7.64
N SER A 125 -10.46 -0.06 7.78
CA SER A 125 -9.67 0.97 8.45
C SER A 125 -9.55 2.24 7.62
N LEU A 126 -9.74 3.40 8.28
CA LEU A 126 -9.51 4.72 7.70
C LEU A 126 -8.18 5.29 8.24
N VAL A 127 -7.22 5.46 7.34
CA VAL A 127 -5.87 5.87 7.69
C VAL A 127 -5.68 7.33 7.36
N SER A 128 -5.48 8.17 8.36
CA SER A 128 -5.26 9.62 8.22
C SER A 128 -3.90 10.09 8.74
N LYS A 129 -3.06 9.16 9.21
CA LYS A 129 -1.71 9.41 9.73
C LYS A 129 -0.79 8.27 9.33
N ASP A 130 0.52 8.50 9.44
CA ASP A 130 1.53 7.47 9.18
C ASP A 130 1.35 6.27 10.12
N VAL A 131 1.61 5.09 9.58
CA VAL A 131 1.56 3.82 10.32
C VAL A 131 2.97 3.25 10.38
N PRO A 132 3.55 3.08 11.58
CA PRO A 132 4.92 2.58 11.71
C PRO A 132 5.03 1.12 11.22
N PRO A 133 6.24 0.67 10.82
CA PRO A 133 6.45 -0.69 10.32
C PRO A 133 6.12 -1.76 11.36
N PHE A 134 5.88 -2.98 10.92
CA PHE A 134 5.68 -4.21 11.72
C PHE A 134 4.41 -4.25 12.59
N VAL A 135 3.56 -3.23 12.55
CA VAL A 135 2.36 -3.19 13.39
C VAL A 135 1.16 -3.85 12.73
N LYS A 136 0.24 -4.27 13.59
CA LYS A 136 -1.16 -4.48 13.25
C LYS A 136 -1.96 -3.29 13.75
N ALA A 137 -2.74 -2.68 12.88
CA ALA A 137 -3.63 -1.58 13.23
C ALA A 137 -5.07 -1.84 12.75
N ALA A 138 -6.03 -1.35 13.51
CA ALA A 138 -7.45 -1.58 13.28
C ALA A 138 -8.29 -0.44 13.85
N HIS A 139 -9.59 -0.51 13.62
CA HIS A 139 -10.60 0.41 14.14
C HIS A 139 -10.71 1.74 13.38
N ASN A 140 -11.68 2.54 13.79
CA ASN A 140 -11.89 3.91 13.34
C ASN A 140 -12.32 4.75 14.58
N PRO A 141 -11.48 5.70 15.00
CA PRO A 141 -10.17 6.06 14.46
C PRO A 141 -9.14 4.92 14.54
N LEU A 142 -8.19 4.92 13.58
CA LEU A 142 -7.16 3.89 13.50
C LEU A 142 -6.32 3.86 14.78
N SER A 143 -6.13 2.67 15.33
CA SER A 143 -5.34 2.47 16.55
C SER A 143 -4.40 1.27 16.44
N PHE A 144 -3.31 1.33 17.18
CA PHE A 144 -2.37 0.22 17.32
C PHE A 144 -3.03 -0.95 18.07
N VAL A 145 -2.95 -2.15 17.53
CA VAL A 145 -3.54 -3.38 18.11
C VAL A 145 -2.47 -4.38 18.51
N GLY A 146 -1.21 -4.12 18.17
CA GLY A 146 -0.08 -4.98 18.46
C GLY A 146 0.90 -5.09 17.29
N ALA A 147 1.98 -5.83 17.47
CA ALA A 147 2.88 -6.18 16.38
C ALA A 147 2.25 -7.26 15.48
N ASN A 148 2.62 -7.29 14.20
CA ASN A 148 2.12 -8.25 13.22
C ASN A 148 2.84 -9.61 13.31
N PHE A 149 2.81 -10.26 14.50
CA PHE A 149 3.61 -11.48 14.72
C PHE A 149 3.29 -12.62 13.76
N ILE A 150 2.04 -12.78 13.33
CA ILE A 150 1.66 -13.86 12.40
C ILE A 150 2.35 -13.62 11.06
N GLY A 151 2.28 -12.39 10.56
CA GLY A 151 2.94 -12.00 9.32
C GLY A 151 4.45 -12.15 9.41
N LEU A 152 5.06 -11.67 10.48
CA LEU A 152 6.51 -11.74 10.71
C LEU A 152 7.00 -13.20 10.79
N ARG A 153 6.32 -14.08 11.55
CA ARG A 153 6.65 -15.52 11.60
C ARG A 153 6.57 -16.19 10.22
N ARG A 154 5.53 -15.90 9.44
CA ARG A 154 5.38 -16.46 8.08
C ARG A 154 6.48 -16.03 7.13
N ARG A 155 7.15 -14.92 7.43
CA ARG A 155 8.27 -14.36 6.65
C ARG A 155 9.63 -14.71 7.22
N GLY A 156 9.70 -15.62 8.20
CA GLY A 156 10.95 -16.17 8.73
C GLY A 156 11.62 -15.33 9.81
N PHE A 157 10.96 -14.33 10.38
CA PHE A 157 11.50 -13.62 11.54
C PHE A 157 11.61 -14.56 12.73
N THR A 158 12.75 -14.52 13.43
CA THR A 158 12.96 -15.33 14.65
C THR A 158 12.07 -14.86 15.79
N ALA A 159 11.83 -15.75 16.75
CA ALA A 159 11.05 -15.40 17.93
C ALA A 159 11.67 -14.22 18.71
N ASP A 160 13.00 -14.21 18.83
CA ASP A 160 13.72 -13.14 19.53
C ASP A 160 13.53 -11.79 18.85
N LYS A 161 13.63 -11.76 17.52
CA LYS A 161 13.41 -10.52 16.76
C LYS A 161 11.96 -10.01 16.85
N ILE A 162 11.00 -10.92 16.86
CA ILE A 162 9.59 -10.56 17.06
C ILE A 162 9.36 -10.00 18.47
N ASN A 163 10.00 -10.59 19.50
CA ASN A 163 9.91 -10.10 20.87
C ASN A 163 10.56 -8.71 21.02
N GLU A 164 11.72 -8.46 20.39
CA GLU A 164 12.34 -7.13 20.36
C GLU A 164 11.38 -6.08 19.75
N ILE A 165 10.76 -6.38 18.61
CA ILE A 165 9.79 -5.48 17.96
C ILE A 165 8.60 -5.23 18.88
N GLN A 166 8.09 -6.27 19.53
CA GLN A 166 6.97 -6.14 20.46
C GLN A 166 7.32 -5.26 21.66
N GLU A 167 8.49 -5.46 22.25
CA GLU A 167 8.94 -4.68 23.39
C GLU A 167 9.14 -3.20 23.02
N MET A 168 9.71 -2.93 21.84
CA MET A 168 9.83 -1.57 21.33
C MET A 168 8.46 -0.86 21.27
N PHE A 169 7.43 -1.52 20.75
CA PHE A 169 6.09 -0.94 20.67
C PHE A 169 5.39 -0.85 22.02
N ARG A 170 5.69 -1.77 22.96
CA ARG A 170 5.23 -1.65 24.34
C ARG A 170 5.77 -0.39 25.00
N ILE A 171 7.04 -0.11 24.80
CA ILE A 171 7.68 1.12 25.32
C ILE A 171 7.05 2.37 24.67
N LEU A 172 6.89 2.39 23.35
CA LEU A 172 6.40 3.55 22.64
C LEU A 172 4.93 3.89 22.93
N PHE A 173 4.07 2.88 23.06
CA PHE A 173 2.62 3.09 23.12
C PHE A 173 1.96 2.77 24.45
N GLN A 174 2.67 2.09 25.38
CA GLN A 174 2.06 1.57 26.61
C GLN A 174 2.84 1.92 27.88
N SER A 175 4.01 2.54 27.78
CA SER A 175 4.84 2.86 28.95
C SER A 175 4.48 4.15 29.67
N GLY A 176 3.62 4.99 29.09
CA GLY A 176 3.27 6.30 29.66
C GLY A 176 4.37 7.36 29.53
N TYR A 177 5.43 7.11 28.71
CA TYR A 177 6.49 8.08 28.45
C TYR A 177 6.20 9.03 27.27
N ALA A 178 5.02 8.91 26.63
CA ALA A 178 4.58 9.74 25.52
C ALA A 178 3.40 10.64 25.93
#